data_a00bc9201dd4e16802cb36dc614727ca
#
_entry.id   a00bc9201dd4e16802cb36dc614727ca
#
_cell.length_a   1.000
_cell.length_b   1.000
_cell.length_c   1.000
_cell.angle_alpha   90.00
_cell.angle_beta   90.00
_cell.angle_gamma   90.00
#
_symmetry.space_group_name_H-M   'P 1'
#
loop_
_entity.id
_entity.type
_entity.pdbx_description
1 polymer ?
#
loop_
_entity_poly.entity_id
_entity_poly.type
_entity_poly.pdbx_seq_one_letter_code
_entity_poly.pdbx_strand_id
1 'polypeptide(L)'
;MKSDYNKAKERAMALCSRSEKCISEIDIKLASWGYTNGEENKKIISELIAGKFIDESRFASSYARDKIMFNKWGRLKIRTMLRAKDIGESIIDKAMENIDEEKYREMIRSELDKKRSTVKAKNLYDLKGKLMRFASSRGYEQEEVYYYFENSNYL
;
A
#
# COMPACT_ATOMS: atom_id res chain seq x y z
N MET A 1 8.95 12.87 -37.13
CA MET A 1 9.67 12.81 -35.83
C MET A 1 8.72 13.17 -34.71
N LYS A 2 8.69 12.35 -33.63
CA LYS A 2 7.82 12.63 -32.50
C LYS A 2 8.46 13.69 -31.61
N SER A 3 7.65 14.60 -31.08
CA SER A 3 8.11 15.60 -30.12
C SER A 3 8.50 14.92 -28.80
N ASP A 4 9.31 15.59 -27.99
CA ASP A 4 9.67 15.10 -26.66
C ASP A 4 8.44 14.89 -25.78
N TYR A 5 7.44 15.76 -25.92
CA TYR A 5 6.16 15.61 -25.25
C TYR A 5 5.49 14.26 -25.56
N ASN A 6 5.38 13.94 -26.86
CA ASN A 6 4.75 12.71 -27.32
C ASN A 6 5.53 11.47 -26.85
N LYS A 7 6.87 11.54 -26.91
CA LYS A 7 7.72 10.45 -26.40
C LYS A 7 7.52 10.23 -24.91
N ALA A 8 7.49 11.31 -24.12
CA ALA A 8 7.28 11.24 -22.69
C ALA A 8 5.92 10.64 -22.38
N LYS A 9 4.88 11.10 -23.05
CA LYS A 9 3.52 10.60 -22.87
C LYS A 9 3.42 9.10 -23.20
N GLU A 10 4.00 8.69 -24.33
CA GLU A 10 3.99 7.28 -24.74
C GLU A 10 4.72 6.38 -23.74
N ARG A 11 5.85 6.82 -23.22
CA ARG A 11 6.59 6.08 -22.20
C ARG A 11 5.76 5.92 -20.92
N ALA A 12 5.11 6.99 -20.51
CA ALA A 12 4.25 6.97 -19.33
C ALA A 12 3.04 6.05 -19.53
N MET A 13 2.41 6.12 -20.71
CA MET A 13 1.30 5.22 -21.06
C MET A 13 1.72 3.75 -21.00
N ALA A 14 2.89 3.43 -21.56
CA ALA A 14 3.41 2.07 -21.56
C ALA A 14 3.65 1.59 -20.13
N LEU A 15 4.16 2.45 -19.27
CA LEU A 15 4.40 2.12 -17.86
C LEU A 15 3.08 1.83 -17.13
N CYS A 16 2.07 2.67 -17.35
CA CYS A 16 0.73 2.47 -16.76
C CYS A 16 0.05 1.19 -17.26
N SER A 17 0.36 0.76 -18.47
CA SER A 17 -0.21 -0.46 -19.04
C SER A 17 0.36 -1.73 -18.42
N ARG A 18 1.54 -1.67 -17.82
CA ARG A 18 2.18 -2.82 -17.17
C ARG A 18 1.67 -3.07 -15.76
N SER A 19 1.37 -1.98 -15.04
CA SER A 19 0.87 -2.07 -13.66
C SER A 19 0.23 -0.74 -13.28
N GLU A 20 -0.58 -0.74 -12.23
CA GLU A 20 -1.18 0.48 -11.71
C GLU A 20 -0.10 1.46 -11.25
N LYS A 21 -0.28 2.73 -11.61
CA LYS A 21 0.61 3.82 -11.22
C LYS A 21 -0.22 4.98 -10.67
N CYS A 22 0.35 5.70 -9.72
CA CYS A 22 -0.25 6.94 -9.21
C CYS A 22 0.48 8.15 -9.79
N ILE A 23 -0.09 9.33 -9.57
CA ILE A 23 0.42 10.59 -10.11
C ILE A 23 1.88 10.82 -9.67
N SER A 24 2.18 10.66 -8.38
CA SER A 24 3.53 10.90 -7.86
C SER A 24 4.56 9.97 -8.49
N GLU A 25 4.20 8.71 -8.75
CA GLU A 25 5.11 7.76 -9.39
C GLU A 25 5.43 8.15 -10.82
N ILE A 26 4.43 8.63 -11.56
CA ILE A 26 4.65 9.10 -12.94
C ILE A 26 5.47 10.39 -12.96
N ASP A 27 5.22 11.32 -12.02
CA ASP A 27 6.03 12.54 -11.89
C ASP A 27 7.50 12.21 -11.69
N ILE A 28 7.79 11.28 -10.78
CA ILE A 28 9.15 10.84 -10.49
C ILE A 28 9.78 10.22 -11.74
N LYS A 29 9.03 9.38 -12.45
CA LYS A 29 9.53 8.73 -13.66
C LYS A 29 9.84 9.73 -14.78
N LEU A 30 8.95 10.68 -15.02
CA LEU A 30 9.17 11.72 -16.03
C LEU A 30 10.46 12.49 -15.73
N ALA A 31 10.66 12.89 -14.47
CA ALA A 31 11.87 13.57 -14.05
C ALA A 31 13.11 12.68 -14.24
N SER A 32 13.02 11.41 -13.87
CA SER A 32 14.13 10.45 -14.00
C SER A 32 14.53 10.22 -15.47
N TRP A 33 13.58 10.36 -16.39
CA TRP A 33 13.84 10.23 -17.82
C TRP A 33 14.34 11.52 -18.48
N GLY A 34 14.47 12.59 -17.69
CA GLY A 34 14.97 13.87 -18.18
C GLY A 34 13.89 14.83 -18.65
N TYR A 35 12.61 14.52 -18.48
CA TYR A 35 11.53 15.44 -18.83
C TYR A 35 11.25 16.36 -17.66
N THR A 36 11.78 17.59 -17.74
CA THR A 36 11.78 18.54 -16.62
C THR A 36 10.83 19.72 -16.80
N ASN A 37 10.11 19.81 -17.93
CA ASN A 37 9.13 20.87 -18.16
C ASN A 37 7.87 20.59 -17.34
N GLY A 38 7.68 21.33 -16.24
CA GLY A 38 6.59 21.11 -15.31
C GLY A 38 5.20 21.27 -15.93
N GLU A 39 5.04 22.24 -16.84
CA GLU A 39 3.76 22.47 -17.53
C GLU A 39 3.41 21.30 -18.45
N GLU A 40 4.38 20.82 -19.21
CA GLU A 40 4.19 19.66 -20.09
C GLU A 40 3.91 18.41 -19.28
N ASN A 41 4.61 18.19 -18.18
CA ASN A 41 4.41 17.04 -17.31
C ASN A 41 3.01 17.03 -16.69
N LYS A 42 2.51 18.19 -16.25
CA LYS A 42 1.14 18.32 -15.76
C LYS A 42 0.11 17.98 -16.82
N LYS A 43 0.35 18.42 -18.05
CA LYS A 43 -0.53 18.13 -19.19
C LYS A 43 -0.54 16.63 -19.49
N ILE A 44 0.62 15.99 -19.49
CA ILE A 44 0.73 14.54 -19.68
C ILE A 44 -0.11 13.81 -18.64
N ILE A 45 0.06 14.17 -17.36
CA ILE A 45 -0.68 13.54 -16.25
C ILE A 45 -2.19 13.74 -16.42
N SER A 46 -2.63 14.96 -16.78
CA SER A 46 -4.04 15.23 -17.02
C SER A 46 -4.60 14.35 -18.15
N GLU A 47 -3.84 14.17 -19.21
CA GLU A 47 -4.25 13.31 -20.33
C GLU A 47 -4.29 11.83 -19.92
N LEU A 48 -3.35 11.38 -19.10
CA LEU A 48 -3.34 10.02 -18.57
C LEU A 48 -4.54 9.76 -17.66
N ILE A 49 -4.92 10.73 -16.84
CA ILE A 49 -6.11 10.63 -15.99
C ILE A 49 -7.37 10.59 -16.87
N ALA A 50 -7.49 11.49 -17.84
CA ALA A 50 -8.64 11.55 -18.74
C ALA A 50 -8.81 10.24 -19.54
N GLY A 51 -7.71 9.63 -19.94
CA GLY A 51 -7.69 8.36 -20.65
C GLY A 51 -7.77 7.13 -19.75
N LYS A 52 -7.91 7.32 -18.45
CA LYS A 52 -7.98 6.25 -17.44
C LYS A 52 -6.73 5.37 -17.34
N PHE A 53 -5.60 5.87 -17.81
CA PHE A 53 -4.30 5.24 -17.56
C PHE A 53 -3.89 5.40 -16.11
N ILE A 54 -4.22 6.53 -15.49
CA ILE A 54 -4.04 6.80 -14.07
C ILE A 54 -5.42 6.92 -13.44
N ASP A 55 -5.64 6.15 -12.38
CA ASP A 55 -6.83 6.21 -11.54
C ASP A 55 -6.36 5.91 -10.10
N GLU A 56 -6.28 6.94 -9.27
CA GLU A 56 -5.71 6.79 -7.93
C GLU A 56 -6.55 5.95 -6.98
N SER A 57 -7.87 5.88 -7.20
CA SER A 57 -8.73 4.97 -6.44
C SER A 57 -8.42 3.51 -6.79
N ARG A 58 -8.26 3.22 -8.07
CA ARG A 58 -7.87 1.90 -8.55
C ARG A 58 -6.48 1.52 -8.07
N PHE A 59 -5.55 2.49 -8.12
CA PHE A 59 -4.18 2.31 -7.59
C PHE A 59 -4.21 1.95 -6.11
N ALA A 60 -4.93 2.70 -5.30
CA ALA A 60 -4.97 2.50 -3.84
C ALA A 60 -5.56 1.14 -3.48
N SER A 61 -6.62 0.72 -4.15
CA SER A 61 -7.26 -0.58 -3.90
C SER A 61 -6.34 -1.74 -4.30
N SER A 62 -5.69 -1.63 -5.44
CA SER A 62 -4.73 -2.63 -5.92
C SER A 62 -3.51 -2.71 -4.98
N TYR A 63 -2.98 -1.56 -4.59
CA TYR A 63 -1.85 -1.47 -3.66
C TYR A 63 -2.18 -2.16 -2.32
N ALA A 64 -3.32 -1.82 -1.74
CA ALA A 64 -3.74 -2.39 -0.47
C ALA A 64 -3.87 -3.92 -0.56
N ARG A 65 -4.54 -4.41 -1.59
CA ARG A 65 -4.72 -5.84 -1.81
C ARG A 65 -3.39 -6.58 -1.93
N ASP A 66 -2.48 -6.05 -2.74
CA ASP A 66 -1.18 -6.66 -2.98
C ASP A 66 -0.31 -6.66 -1.72
N LYS A 67 -0.30 -5.56 -0.97
CA LYS A 67 0.50 -5.46 0.26
C LYS A 67 -0.03 -6.37 1.36
N ILE A 68 -1.32 -6.56 1.46
CA ILE A 68 -1.90 -7.53 2.39
C ILE A 68 -1.55 -8.94 1.95
N MET A 69 -1.74 -9.26 0.70
CA MET A 69 -1.56 -10.62 0.17
C MET A 69 -0.09 -11.06 0.16
N PHE A 70 0.80 -10.22 -0.33
CA PHE A 70 2.20 -10.59 -0.54
C PHE A 70 3.14 -10.17 0.58
N ASN A 71 2.91 -9.00 1.18
CA ASN A 71 3.78 -8.46 2.23
C ASN A 71 3.23 -8.66 3.63
N LYS A 72 1.96 -9.05 3.74
CA LYS A 72 1.29 -9.24 5.03
C LYS A 72 1.28 -7.96 5.87
N TRP A 73 1.14 -6.81 5.22
CA TRP A 73 1.02 -5.52 5.90
C TRP A 73 -0.39 -5.31 6.44
N GLY A 74 -0.47 -4.53 7.52
CA GLY A 74 -1.73 -4.07 8.06
C GLY A 74 -2.12 -2.70 7.50
N ARG A 75 -3.33 -2.28 7.82
CA ARG A 75 -3.89 -1.01 7.32
C ARG A 75 -3.07 0.20 7.69
N LEU A 76 -2.50 0.23 8.90
CA LEU A 76 -1.74 1.41 9.35
C LEU A 76 -0.51 1.64 8.47
N LYS A 77 0.20 0.58 8.13
CA LYS A 77 1.37 0.68 7.25
C LYS A 77 0.97 1.03 5.83
N ILE A 78 -0.10 0.44 5.32
CA ILE A 78 -0.61 0.74 3.98
C ILE A 78 -1.00 2.22 3.89
N ARG A 79 -1.73 2.75 4.89
CA ARG A 79 -2.09 4.17 4.94
C ARG A 79 -0.86 5.07 4.88
N THR A 80 0.13 4.77 5.70
CA THR A 80 1.38 5.55 5.74
C THR A 80 2.06 5.58 4.38
N MET A 81 2.13 4.43 3.71
CA MET A 81 2.79 4.34 2.41
C MET A 81 1.99 5.02 1.30
N LEU A 82 0.66 4.95 1.34
CA LEU A 82 -0.19 5.66 0.38
C LEU A 82 -0.10 7.17 0.56
N ARG A 83 -0.05 7.66 1.81
CA ARG A 83 0.19 9.09 2.09
C ARG A 83 1.52 9.55 1.54
N ALA A 84 2.55 8.73 1.68
CA ALA A 84 3.89 9.04 1.14
C ALA A 84 3.90 9.14 -0.39
N LYS A 85 2.91 8.55 -1.05
CA LYS A 85 2.72 8.64 -2.51
C LYS A 85 1.73 9.74 -2.90
N ASP A 86 1.37 10.60 -1.97
CA ASP A 86 0.45 11.73 -2.17
C ASP A 86 -0.96 11.31 -2.58
N ILE A 87 -1.41 10.15 -2.13
CA ILE A 87 -2.80 9.73 -2.31
C ILE A 87 -3.67 10.45 -1.27
N GLY A 88 -4.81 11.00 -1.71
CA GLY A 88 -5.73 11.73 -0.85
C GLY A 88 -6.40 10.86 0.20
N GLU A 89 -6.71 11.43 1.36
CA GLU A 89 -7.28 10.69 2.49
C GLU A 89 -8.61 10.01 2.17
N SER A 90 -9.48 10.66 1.39
CA SER A 90 -10.77 10.05 1.02
C SER A 90 -10.58 8.79 0.16
N ILE A 91 -9.58 8.79 -0.70
CA ILE A 91 -9.24 7.62 -1.53
C ILE A 91 -8.67 6.51 -0.65
N ILE A 92 -7.79 6.87 0.28
CA ILE A 92 -7.21 5.92 1.24
C ILE A 92 -8.30 5.27 2.08
N ASP A 93 -9.20 6.07 2.65
CA ASP A 93 -10.30 5.58 3.47
C ASP A 93 -11.16 4.58 2.72
N LYS A 94 -11.49 4.89 1.48
CA LYS A 94 -12.29 4.01 0.64
C LYS A 94 -11.57 2.70 0.32
N ALA A 95 -10.29 2.77 0.06
CA ALA A 95 -9.48 1.56 -0.16
C ALA A 95 -9.45 0.68 1.09
N MET A 96 -9.36 1.29 2.28
CA MET A 96 -9.38 0.55 3.55
C MET A 96 -10.74 -0.10 3.81
N GLU A 97 -11.82 0.60 3.50
CA GLU A 97 -13.18 0.07 3.64
C GLU A 97 -13.43 -1.15 2.74
N ASN A 98 -12.79 -1.21 1.59
CA ASN A 98 -12.96 -2.30 0.62
C ASN A 98 -12.18 -3.57 0.96
N ILE A 99 -11.39 -3.56 2.02
CA ILE A 99 -10.66 -4.73 2.48
C ILE A 99 -11.65 -5.72 3.12
N ASP A 100 -11.57 -6.98 2.72
CA ASP A 100 -12.38 -8.04 3.32
C ASP A 100 -11.94 -8.27 4.76
N GLU A 101 -12.82 -7.95 5.71
CA GLU A 101 -12.52 -8.00 7.15
C GLU A 101 -12.13 -9.40 7.63
N GLU A 102 -12.88 -10.40 7.20
CA GLU A 102 -12.60 -11.80 7.61
C GLU A 102 -11.23 -12.25 7.15
N LYS A 103 -10.93 -12.03 5.88
CA LYS A 103 -9.62 -12.42 5.31
C LYS A 103 -8.49 -11.63 5.95
N TYR A 104 -8.73 -10.37 6.27
CA TYR A 104 -7.75 -9.50 6.92
C TYR A 104 -7.41 -10.02 8.32
N ARG A 105 -8.43 -10.32 9.12
CA ARG A 105 -8.24 -10.89 10.46
C ARG A 105 -7.57 -12.26 10.43
N GLU A 106 -7.93 -13.07 9.46
CA GLU A 106 -7.31 -14.39 9.30
C GLU A 106 -5.83 -14.27 8.94
N MET A 107 -5.49 -13.32 8.08
CA MET A 107 -4.09 -13.03 7.74
C MET A 107 -3.30 -12.62 8.99
N ILE A 108 -3.84 -11.71 9.78
CA ILE A 108 -3.18 -11.25 11.03
C ILE A 108 -3.00 -12.41 11.99
N ARG A 109 -4.04 -13.21 12.21
CA ARG A 109 -3.98 -14.38 13.08
C ARG A 109 -2.90 -15.35 12.63
N SER A 110 -2.85 -15.63 11.34
CA SER A 110 -1.85 -16.54 10.78
C SER A 110 -0.43 -16.02 10.98
N GLU A 111 -0.22 -14.72 10.75
CA GLU A 111 1.11 -14.11 10.90
C GLU A 111 1.55 -14.04 12.36
N LEU A 112 0.61 -13.75 13.27
CA LEU A 112 0.91 -13.73 14.70
C LEU A 112 1.19 -15.15 15.23
N ASP A 113 0.44 -16.15 14.77
CA ASP A 113 0.70 -17.55 15.10
C ASP A 113 2.10 -17.99 14.67
N LYS A 114 2.48 -17.65 13.43
CA LYS A 114 3.82 -17.96 12.91
C LYS A 114 4.91 -17.29 13.73
N LYS A 115 4.75 -16.01 14.04
CA LYS A 115 5.73 -15.27 14.83
C LYS A 115 5.84 -15.85 16.22
N ARG A 116 4.72 -16.18 16.83
CA ARG A 116 4.65 -16.79 18.15
C ARG A 116 5.45 -18.09 18.22
N SER A 117 5.36 -18.92 17.18
CA SER A 117 6.06 -20.20 17.14
C SER A 117 7.58 -20.09 17.02
N THR A 118 8.07 -18.92 16.59
CA THR A 118 9.50 -18.69 16.37
C THR A 118 10.15 -17.81 17.42
N VAL A 119 9.35 -17.00 18.13
CA VAL A 119 9.87 -16.02 19.07
C VAL A 119 10.24 -16.71 20.40
N LYS A 120 11.38 -16.33 20.96
CA LYS A 120 11.78 -16.79 22.29
C LYS A 120 11.32 -15.76 23.32
N ALA A 121 10.60 -16.22 24.34
CA ALA A 121 10.05 -15.35 25.36
C ALA A 121 10.27 -15.98 26.74
N LYS A 122 10.55 -15.13 27.73
CA LYS A 122 10.81 -15.54 29.12
C LYS A 122 9.52 -15.91 29.85
N ASN A 123 8.41 -15.26 29.49
CA ASN A 123 7.11 -15.43 30.12
C ASN A 123 6.04 -14.87 29.17
N LEU A 124 4.78 -14.92 29.59
CA LEU A 124 3.65 -14.46 28.82
C LEU A 124 3.71 -12.95 28.52
N TYR A 125 4.11 -12.16 29.51
CA TYR A 125 4.24 -10.70 29.36
C TYR A 125 5.27 -10.37 28.27
N ASP A 126 6.43 -11.02 28.31
CA ASP A 126 7.47 -10.84 27.30
C ASP A 126 7.01 -11.27 25.92
N LEU A 127 6.27 -12.38 25.83
CA LEU A 127 5.71 -12.88 24.57
C LEU A 127 4.74 -11.85 23.97
N LYS A 128 3.81 -11.34 24.78
CA LYS A 128 2.85 -10.33 24.31
C LYS A 128 3.54 -9.06 23.81
N GLY A 129 4.57 -8.61 24.54
CA GLY A 129 5.35 -7.45 24.14
C GLY A 129 6.03 -7.64 22.79
N LYS A 130 6.61 -8.82 22.57
CA LYS A 130 7.28 -9.13 21.31
C LYS A 130 6.29 -9.23 20.14
N LEU A 131 5.12 -9.83 20.37
CA LEU A 131 4.07 -9.90 19.36
C LEU A 131 3.51 -8.52 19.03
N MET A 132 3.33 -7.66 20.04
CA MET A 132 2.88 -6.27 19.83
C MET A 132 3.87 -5.49 18.98
N ARG A 133 5.17 -5.62 19.23
CA ARG A 133 6.20 -4.94 18.44
C ARG A 133 6.22 -5.45 16.99
N PHE A 134 6.09 -6.75 16.81
CA PHE A 134 6.00 -7.34 15.47
C PHE A 134 4.76 -6.82 14.73
N ALA A 135 3.60 -6.85 15.38
CA ALA A 135 2.34 -6.37 14.82
C ALA A 135 2.43 -4.89 14.43
N SER A 136 3.04 -4.08 15.29
CA SER A 136 3.25 -2.66 15.04
C SER A 136 4.13 -2.44 13.80
N SER A 137 5.20 -3.22 13.65
CA SER A 137 6.10 -3.12 12.49
C SER A 137 5.40 -3.50 11.18
N ARG A 138 4.40 -4.37 11.24
CA ARG A 138 3.59 -4.79 10.09
C ARG A 138 2.44 -3.81 9.81
N GLY A 139 2.11 -2.94 10.76
CA GLY A 139 1.03 -1.98 10.63
C GLY A 139 -0.35 -2.53 11.01
N TYR A 140 -0.40 -3.56 11.86
CA TYR A 140 -1.67 -4.09 12.35
C TYR A 140 -2.25 -3.15 13.40
N GLU A 141 -3.55 -2.90 13.33
CA GLU A 141 -4.24 -2.06 14.30
C GLU A 141 -4.20 -2.75 15.67
N GLN A 142 -4.03 -1.96 16.71
CA GLN A 142 -3.94 -2.45 18.08
C GLN A 142 -5.16 -3.27 18.48
N GLU A 143 -6.34 -2.86 18.03
CA GLU A 143 -7.61 -3.56 18.25
C GLU A 143 -7.59 -4.98 17.70
N GLU A 144 -7.00 -5.16 16.52
CA GLU A 144 -6.89 -6.48 15.90
C GLU A 144 -5.94 -7.39 16.66
N VAL A 145 -4.88 -6.82 17.25
CA VAL A 145 -3.93 -7.57 18.08
C VAL A 145 -4.59 -7.99 19.39
N TYR A 146 -5.35 -7.09 20.00
CA TYR A 146 -6.11 -7.43 21.22
C TYR A 146 -7.16 -8.51 20.94
N TYR A 147 -7.83 -8.41 19.80
CA TYR A 147 -8.77 -9.46 19.36
C TYR A 147 -8.06 -10.82 19.26
N TYR A 148 -6.87 -10.82 18.68
CA TYR A 148 -6.04 -12.03 18.58
C TYR A 148 -5.76 -12.61 19.97
N PHE A 149 -5.32 -11.78 20.92
CA PHE A 149 -5.02 -12.25 22.27
C PHE A 149 -6.26 -12.82 22.97
N GLU A 150 -7.40 -12.17 22.82
CA GLU A 150 -8.65 -12.61 23.45
C GLU A 150 -9.15 -13.94 22.88
N ASN A 151 -8.90 -14.20 21.61
CA ASN A 151 -9.39 -15.37 20.89
C ASN A 151 -8.32 -16.46 20.75
N SER A 152 -7.20 -16.30 21.41
CA SER A 152 -6.11 -17.27 21.39
C SER A 152 -6.22 -18.19 22.61
N ASN A 153 -6.23 -19.50 22.38
CA ASN A 153 -6.30 -20.49 23.45
C ASN A 153 -5.02 -20.57 24.31
N TYR A 154 -4.03 -19.77 23.99
CA TYR A 154 -2.73 -19.79 24.70
C TYR A 154 -2.57 -18.66 25.68
N LEU A 155 -3.55 -17.80 25.77
CA LEU A 155 -3.46 -16.61 26.64
C LEU A 155 -4.59 -16.60 27.69
#